data_47ddcb223fa7ba1a63ec1522bc63b96e
#
_entry.id   47ddcb223fa7ba1a63ec1522bc63b96e
#
_cell.length_a   1.000
_cell.length_b   1.000
_cell.length_c   1.000
_cell.angle_alpha   90.00
_cell.angle_beta   90.00
_cell.angle_gamma   90.00
#
_symmetry.space_group_name_H-M   'P 1'
#
loop_
_entity.id
_entity.type
_entity.pdbx_description
1 polymer ?
#
loop_
_entity_poly.entity_id
_entity_poly.type
_entity_poly.pdbx_seq_one_letter_code
_entity_poly.pdbx_strand_id
1 'polypeptide(L)'
;MAEVLFFVPAAVVLCFLLQRRCRRSMEMPQYNYFRDLLLVAAWVLAALWAGSSVSRFIVGMAAFASLIGTCQHIRPHWGWKTVYLFVGLLFAFFGPKIGFIGLPDGQYHYFSPEVSIIATALWVGVFPVLLQQLDNIPGMAGHLLAVSFSLLLLATVFSGQDLPDAFFMSLCGLAFLGVFWSRHGHMYRRMGESLSAFWGVLVAGTSVLGVSKGITFSTL
;
A
#
# COMPACT_ATOMS: atom_id res chain seq x y z
N MET A 1 18.36 6.38 8.55
CA MET A 1 18.37 6.21 7.08
C MET A 1 19.28 5.08 6.59
N ALA A 2 20.54 4.99 7.10
CA ALA A 2 21.46 3.92 6.68
C ALA A 2 20.92 2.49 6.93
N GLU A 3 20.27 2.24 8.06
CA GLU A 3 19.70 0.93 8.38
C GLU A 3 18.59 0.51 7.41
N VAL A 4 17.77 1.46 6.95
CA VAL A 4 16.71 1.21 5.96
C VAL A 4 17.30 0.79 4.61
N LEU A 5 18.38 1.42 4.17
CA LEU A 5 19.07 1.13 2.92
C LEU A 5 19.66 -0.29 2.87
N PHE A 6 20.03 -0.87 4.02
CA PHE A 6 20.53 -2.24 4.10
C PHE A 6 19.40 -3.27 4.32
N PHE A 7 18.42 -2.92 5.13
CA PHE A 7 17.38 -3.88 5.53
C PHE A 7 16.38 -4.16 4.41
N VAL A 8 15.98 -3.14 3.63
CA VAL A 8 15.02 -3.33 2.53
C VAL A 8 15.56 -4.31 1.47
N PRO A 9 16.80 -4.14 0.94
CA PRO A 9 17.36 -5.13 0.04
C PRO A 9 17.47 -6.53 0.64
N ALA A 10 17.87 -6.65 1.91
CA ALA A 10 17.97 -7.93 2.58
C ALA A 10 16.61 -8.63 2.72
N ALA A 11 15.56 -7.92 3.11
CA ALA A 11 14.19 -8.45 3.21
C ALA A 11 13.65 -8.86 1.83
N VAL A 12 13.92 -8.07 0.80
CA VAL A 12 13.56 -8.36 -0.60
C VAL A 12 14.27 -9.63 -1.09
N VAL A 13 15.58 -9.74 -0.87
CA VAL A 13 16.38 -10.93 -1.24
C VAL A 13 15.89 -12.17 -0.50
N LEU A 14 15.62 -12.06 0.81
CA LEU A 14 15.11 -13.16 1.62
C LEU A 14 13.74 -13.62 1.11
N CYS A 15 12.83 -12.69 0.86
CA CYS A 15 11.51 -12.98 0.28
C CYS A 15 11.64 -13.67 -1.09
N PHE A 16 12.56 -13.21 -1.93
CA PHE A 16 12.87 -13.81 -3.20
C PHE A 16 13.41 -15.25 -3.08
N LEU A 17 14.33 -15.50 -2.17
CA LEU A 17 14.91 -16.83 -1.96
C LEU A 17 13.88 -17.82 -1.39
N LEU A 18 13.07 -17.39 -0.43
CA LEU A 18 11.99 -18.20 0.14
C LEU A 18 10.95 -18.58 -0.90
N GLN A 19 10.52 -17.62 -1.72
CA GLN A 19 9.61 -17.88 -2.82
C GLN A 19 10.20 -18.89 -3.83
N ARG A 20 11.52 -18.81 -4.11
CA ARG A 20 12.20 -19.73 -5.00
C ARG A 20 12.20 -21.17 -4.48
N ARG A 21 12.39 -21.35 -3.19
CA ARG A 21 12.40 -22.65 -2.53
C ARG A 21 11.01 -23.27 -2.51
N CYS A 22 10.00 -22.50 -2.11
CA CYS A 22 8.62 -22.99 -1.97
C CYS A 22 7.95 -23.32 -3.31
N ARG A 23 8.28 -22.61 -4.42
CA ARG A 23 7.74 -22.92 -5.73
C ARG A 23 8.07 -24.33 -6.22
N ARG A 24 9.18 -24.93 -5.74
CA ARG A 24 9.58 -26.28 -6.13
C ARG A 24 8.85 -27.41 -5.40
N SER A 25 8.19 -27.08 -4.28
CA SER A 25 7.60 -28.05 -3.37
C SER A 25 6.08 -27.96 -3.20
N MET A 26 5.42 -26.92 -3.76
CA MET A 26 4.00 -26.69 -3.56
C MET A 26 3.20 -26.69 -4.88
N GLU A 27 1.96 -27.18 -4.81
CA GLU A 27 1.00 -27.05 -5.91
C GLU A 27 0.62 -25.58 -6.17
N MET A 28 0.27 -25.24 -7.41
CA MET A 28 0.07 -23.86 -7.87
C MET A 28 -0.92 -23.03 -7.03
N PRO A 29 -2.11 -23.51 -6.61
CA PRO A 29 -3.02 -22.71 -5.79
C PRO A 29 -2.45 -22.43 -4.40
N GLN A 30 -1.88 -23.43 -3.73
CA GLN A 30 -1.27 -23.30 -2.40
C GLN A 30 -0.06 -22.36 -2.44
N TYR A 31 0.73 -22.41 -3.51
CA TYR A 31 1.87 -21.50 -3.70
C TYR A 31 1.43 -20.03 -3.78
N ASN A 32 0.31 -19.72 -4.43
CA ASN A 32 -0.15 -18.32 -4.54
C ASN A 32 -0.51 -17.74 -3.17
N TYR A 33 -1.26 -18.46 -2.33
CA TYR A 33 -1.59 -18.02 -0.97
C TYR A 33 -0.36 -17.86 -0.09
N PHE A 34 0.57 -18.83 -0.17
CA PHE A 34 1.80 -18.78 0.60
C PHE A 34 2.68 -17.59 0.19
N ARG A 35 2.75 -17.29 -1.10
CA ARG A 35 3.46 -16.12 -1.63
C ARG A 35 2.86 -14.82 -1.09
N ASP A 36 1.55 -14.68 -1.13
CA ASP A 36 0.86 -13.47 -0.69
C ASP A 36 1.05 -13.26 0.81
N LEU A 37 0.93 -14.32 1.58
CA LEU A 37 1.23 -14.31 3.03
C LEU A 37 2.68 -13.92 3.32
N LEU A 38 3.65 -14.47 2.58
CA LEU A 38 5.06 -14.12 2.74
C LEU A 38 5.32 -12.65 2.43
N LEU A 39 4.69 -12.10 1.40
CA LEU A 39 4.87 -10.71 1.01
C LEU A 39 4.31 -9.78 2.10
N VAL A 40 3.11 -10.06 2.58
CA VAL A 40 2.50 -9.30 3.69
C VAL A 40 3.35 -9.42 4.96
N ALA A 41 3.81 -10.63 5.30
CA ALA A 41 4.67 -10.85 6.47
C ALA A 41 6.01 -10.09 6.36
N ALA A 42 6.64 -10.09 5.18
CA ALA A 42 7.88 -9.35 4.94
C ALA A 42 7.69 -7.84 5.11
N TRP A 43 6.54 -7.30 4.65
CA TRP A 43 6.17 -5.91 4.88
C TRP A 43 5.97 -5.57 6.36
N VAL A 44 5.23 -6.43 7.07
CA VAL A 44 5.02 -6.25 8.52
C VAL A 44 6.35 -6.26 9.25
N LEU A 45 7.23 -7.21 8.95
CA LEU A 45 8.56 -7.27 9.56
C LEU A 45 9.41 -6.03 9.22
N ALA A 46 9.40 -5.57 7.97
CA ALA A 46 10.11 -4.36 7.57
C ALA A 46 9.59 -3.12 8.32
N ALA A 47 8.28 -3.00 8.47
CA ALA A 47 7.68 -1.88 9.21
C ALA A 47 7.95 -1.96 10.71
N LEU A 48 7.96 -3.15 11.30
CA LEU A 48 8.28 -3.34 12.72
C LEU A 48 9.72 -2.98 13.03
N TRP A 49 10.63 -3.28 12.11
CA TRP A 49 12.07 -3.02 12.28
C TRP A 49 12.43 -1.57 12.00
N ALA A 50 12.12 -1.05 10.83
CA ALA A 50 12.61 0.23 10.32
C ALA A 50 11.57 1.35 10.32
N GLY A 51 10.28 1.02 10.53
CA GLY A 51 9.17 1.97 10.46
C GLY A 51 8.95 2.73 11.76
N SER A 52 8.47 3.97 11.62
CA SER A 52 7.90 4.74 12.72
C SER A 52 6.57 4.14 13.21
N SER A 53 6.01 4.69 14.27
CA SER A 53 4.67 4.32 14.74
C SER A 53 3.60 4.47 13.66
N VAL A 54 3.73 5.50 12.83
CA VAL A 54 2.78 5.79 11.73
C VAL A 54 2.92 4.76 10.60
N SER A 55 4.15 4.44 10.18
CA SER A 55 4.42 3.40 9.19
C SER A 55 3.91 2.03 9.66
N ARG A 56 4.13 1.68 10.92
CA ARG A 56 3.62 0.44 11.53
C ARG A 56 2.10 0.38 11.52
N PHE A 57 1.45 1.49 11.84
CA PHE A 57 -0.01 1.58 11.79
C PHE A 57 -0.55 1.36 10.38
N ILE A 58 0.02 2.03 9.37
CA ILE A 58 -0.42 1.89 7.97
C ILE A 58 -0.26 0.45 7.49
N VAL A 59 0.90 -0.16 7.74
CA VAL A 59 1.16 -1.56 7.35
C VAL A 59 0.26 -2.53 8.10
N GLY A 60 -0.02 -2.27 9.38
CA GLY A 60 -0.97 -3.06 10.18
C GLY A 60 -2.39 -3.01 9.60
N MET A 61 -2.86 -1.82 9.21
CA MET A 61 -4.16 -1.65 8.56
C MET A 61 -4.21 -2.30 7.18
N ALA A 62 -3.12 -2.22 6.42
CA ALA A 62 -3.01 -2.91 5.13
C ALA A 62 -3.02 -4.44 5.31
N ALA A 63 -2.32 -4.98 6.30
CA ALA A 63 -2.36 -6.40 6.63
C ALA A 63 -3.76 -6.85 7.08
N PHE A 64 -4.46 -6.04 7.85
CA PHE A 64 -5.86 -6.29 8.22
C PHE A 64 -6.78 -6.31 6.99
N ALA A 65 -6.62 -5.37 6.06
CA ALA A 65 -7.36 -5.37 4.80
C ALA A 65 -7.05 -6.61 3.93
N SER A 66 -5.81 -7.10 3.95
CA SER A 66 -5.41 -8.34 3.28
C SER A 66 -6.14 -9.57 3.84
N LEU A 67 -6.33 -9.65 5.16
CA LEU A 67 -7.12 -10.71 5.79
C LEU A 67 -8.59 -10.66 5.35
N ILE A 68 -9.16 -9.47 5.27
CA ILE A 68 -10.52 -9.27 4.72
C ILE A 68 -10.58 -9.75 3.28
N GLY A 69 -9.61 -9.40 2.43
CA GLY A 69 -9.53 -9.86 1.04
C GLY A 69 -9.42 -11.40 0.93
N THR A 70 -8.72 -12.04 1.85
CA THR A 70 -8.67 -13.51 1.94
C THR A 70 -10.02 -14.09 2.30
N CYS A 71 -10.73 -13.51 3.27
CA CYS A 71 -12.09 -13.93 3.63
C CYS A 71 -13.07 -13.71 2.46
N GLN A 72 -12.94 -12.61 1.73
CA GLN A 72 -13.72 -12.32 0.53
C GLN A 72 -13.52 -13.39 -0.55
N HIS A 73 -12.29 -13.83 -0.75
CA HIS A 73 -11.96 -14.89 -1.70
C HIS A 73 -12.62 -16.23 -1.33
N ILE A 74 -12.64 -16.58 -0.02
CA ILE A 74 -13.24 -17.83 0.48
C ILE A 74 -14.78 -17.78 0.39
N ARG A 75 -15.38 -16.62 0.67
CA ARG A 75 -16.84 -16.41 0.65
C ARG A 75 -17.17 -15.13 -0.12
N PRO A 76 -17.25 -15.20 -1.45
CA PRO A 76 -17.54 -14.02 -2.26
C PRO A 76 -18.96 -13.52 -1.97
N HIS A 77 -19.08 -12.32 -1.44
CA HIS A 77 -20.34 -11.63 -1.17
C HIS A 77 -20.19 -10.14 -1.43
N TRP A 78 -21.23 -9.51 -1.93
CA TRP A 78 -21.21 -8.07 -2.27
C TRP A 78 -20.95 -7.16 -1.06
N GLY A 79 -21.33 -7.60 0.13
CA GLY A 79 -21.12 -6.87 1.39
C GLY A 79 -19.66 -6.60 1.77
N TRP A 80 -18.69 -7.29 1.17
CA TRP A 80 -17.28 -7.05 1.47
C TRP A 80 -16.80 -5.66 1.10
N LYS A 81 -17.41 -5.02 0.08
CA LYS A 81 -17.08 -3.64 -0.31
C LYS A 81 -17.38 -2.64 0.80
N THR A 82 -18.45 -2.85 1.57
CA THR A 82 -18.77 -2.01 2.73
C THR A 82 -17.82 -2.22 3.90
N VAL A 83 -17.24 -3.42 4.04
CA VAL A 83 -16.23 -3.70 5.07
C VAL A 83 -14.96 -2.88 4.85
N TYR A 84 -14.57 -2.64 3.60
CA TYR A 84 -13.42 -1.75 3.33
C TYR A 84 -13.68 -0.30 3.71
N LEU A 85 -14.91 0.20 3.60
CA LEU A 85 -15.26 1.52 4.13
C LEU A 85 -15.11 1.58 5.65
N PHE A 86 -15.43 0.48 6.35
CA PHE A 86 -15.18 0.39 7.78
C PHE A 86 -13.67 0.39 8.11
N VAL A 87 -12.84 -0.29 7.31
CA VAL A 87 -11.37 -0.20 7.42
C VAL A 87 -10.91 1.25 7.25
N GLY A 88 -11.43 1.96 6.24
CA GLY A 88 -11.16 3.37 6.02
C GLY A 88 -11.57 4.25 7.20
N LEU A 89 -12.71 3.97 7.81
CA LEU A 89 -13.19 4.67 9.01
C LEU A 89 -12.26 4.45 10.21
N LEU A 90 -11.87 3.21 10.48
CA LEU A 90 -10.89 2.90 11.53
C LEU A 90 -9.56 3.62 11.27
N PHE A 91 -9.10 3.62 10.01
CA PHE A 91 -7.89 4.34 9.63
C PHE A 91 -8.02 5.84 9.93
N ALA A 92 -9.15 6.46 9.58
CA ALA A 92 -9.39 7.89 9.78
C ALA A 92 -9.49 8.28 11.26
N PHE A 93 -9.94 7.39 12.13
CA PHE A 93 -9.99 7.67 13.58
C PHE A 93 -8.62 7.57 14.25
N PHE A 94 -7.84 6.56 13.91
CA PHE A 94 -6.60 6.22 14.63
C PHE A 94 -5.32 6.61 13.90
N GLY A 95 -5.40 6.91 12.61
CA GLY A 95 -4.25 7.19 11.76
C GLY A 95 -4.11 8.64 11.31
N PRO A 96 -3.19 8.89 10.39
CA PRO A 96 -3.04 10.20 9.76
C PRO A 96 -4.29 10.57 8.97
N LYS A 97 -4.60 11.88 8.92
CA LYS A 97 -5.79 12.42 8.27
C LYS A 97 -5.43 13.41 7.17
N ILE A 98 -6.29 13.50 6.16
CA ILE A 98 -6.22 14.54 5.14
C ILE A 98 -6.74 15.83 5.76
N GLY A 99 -5.83 16.72 6.19
CA GLY A 99 -6.20 17.97 6.89
C GLY A 99 -6.50 19.13 5.96
N PHE A 100 -5.99 19.10 4.72
CA PHE A 100 -6.13 20.18 3.74
C PHE A 100 -5.93 19.68 2.32
N ILE A 101 -6.34 20.50 1.36
CA ILE A 101 -6.04 20.31 -0.07
C ILE A 101 -5.36 21.60 -0.57
N GLY A 102 -4.26 21.43 -1.31
CA GLY A 102 -3.65 22.52 -2.06
C GLY A 102 -4.44 22.82 -3.32
N LEU A 103 -4.76 24.09 -3.54
CA LEU A 103 -5.41 24.57 -4.75
C LEU A 103 -4.38 24.99 -5.80
N PRO A 104 -4.71 25.00 -7.10
CA PRO A 104 -3.78 25.38 -8.17
C PRO A 104 -3.27 26.83 -8.08
N ASP A 105 -3.94 27.68 -7.32
CA ASP A 105 -3.57 29.06 -7.01
C ASP A 105 -2.52 29.20 -5.89
N GLY A 106 -2.03 28.08 -5.36
CA GLY A 106 -1.07 28.02 -4.26
C GLY A 106 -1.68 28.19 -2.87
N GLN A 107 -3.01 28.33 -2.78
CA GLN A 107 -3.69 28.41 -1.48
C GLN A 107 -3.99 27.03 -0.92
N TYR A 108 -4.08 26.94 0.42
CA TYR A 108 -4.45 25.73 1.13
C TYR A 108 -5.85 25.86 1.69
N HIS A 109 -6.73 24.94 1.32
CA HIS A 109 -8.05 24.83 1.93
C HIS A 109 -8.00 23.80 3.06
N TYR A 110 -8.14 24.27 4.30
CA TYR A 110 -8.15 23.41 5.48
C TYR A 110 -9.54 22.85 5.73
N PHE A 111 -9.61 21.56 6.03
CA PHE A 111 -10.85 20.87 6.33
C PHE A 111 -11.22 20.99 7.81
N SER A 112 -12.53 21.03 8.11
CA SER A 112 -12.99 20.78 9.48
C SER A 112 -12.63 19.34 9.90
N PRO A 113 -12.52 19.06 11.21
CA PRO A 113 -12.19 17.72 11.71
C PRO A 113 -13.11 16.63 11.16
N GLU A 114 -14.41 16.92 11.01
CA GLU A 114 -15.40 15.98 10.51
C GLU A 114 -15.19 15.68 9.03
N VAL A 115 -14.97 16.70 8.22
CA VAL A 115 -14.68 16.57 6.78
C VAL A 115 -13.38 15.80 6.57
N SER A 116 -12.36 16.08 7.38
CA SER A 116 -11.07 15.38 7.34
C SER A 116 -11.23 13.88 7.61
N ILE A 117 -12.06 13.50 8.61
CA ILE A 117 -12.35 12.09 8.91
C ILE A 117 -13.09 11.44 7.72
N ILE A 118 -14.14 12.08 7.21
CA ILE A 118 -14.92 11.53 6.10
C ILE A 118 -14.06 11.39 4.84
N ALA A 119 -13.29 12.42 4.49
CA ALA A 119 -12.41 12.40 3.33
C ALA A 119 -11.37 11.27 3.43
N THR A 120 -10.73 11.13 4.59
CA THR A 120 -9.74 10.07 4.83
C THR A 120 -10.38 8.69 4.80
N ALA A 121 -11.55 8.51 5.42
CA ALA A 121 -12.27 7.24 5.45
C ALA A 121 -12.67 6.78 4.04
N LEU A 122 -13.21 7.70 3.24
CA LEU A 122 -13.56 7.42 1.85
C LEU A 122 -12.31 7.10 1.02
N TRP A 123 -11.25 7.89 1.15
CA TRP A 123 -10.00 7.69 0.42
C TRP A 123 -9.42 6.30 0.68
N VAL A 124 -9.19 5.96 1.94
CA VAL A 124 -8.57 4.68 2.32
C VAL A 124 -9.51 3.51 2.11
N GLY A 125 -10.82 3.68 2.30
CA GLY A 125 -11.80 2.60 2.13
C GLY A 125 -12.15 2.28 0.67
N VAL A 126 -12.12 3.28 -0.21
CA VAL A 126 -12.44 3.09 -1.64
C VAL A 126 -11.25 2.52 -2.42
N PHE A 127 -10.02 2.88 -2.08
CA PHE A 127 -8.83 2.43 -2.81
C PHE A 127 -8.68 0.92 -2.94
N PRO A 128 -8.86 0.10 -1.90
CA PRO A 128 -8.84 -1.36 -2.02
C PRO A 128 -9.86 -1.88 -3.04
N VAL A 129 -11.07 -1.31 -3.02
CA VAL A 129 -12.14 -1.71 -3.95
C VAL A 129 -11.79 -1.34 -5.39
N LEU A 130 -11.26 -0.14 -5.62
CA LEU A 130 -10.80 0.30 -6.94
C LEU A 130 -9.67 -0.59 -7.45
N LEU A 131 -8.69 -0.89 -6.60
CA LEU A 131 -7.56 -1.73 -7.00
C LEU A 131 -7.98 -3.16 -7.34
N GLN A 132 -8.94 -3.73 -6.60
CA GLN A 132 -9.55 -5.03 -6.92
C GLN A 132 -10.27 -4.99 -8.27
N GLN A 133 -10.97 -3.90 -8.61
CA GLN A 133 -11.62 -3.76 -9.92
C GLN A 133 -10.59 -3.65 -11.05
N LEU A 134 -9.51 -2.90 -10.84
CA LEU A 134 -8.42 -2.75 -11.79
C LEU A 134 -7.62 -4.05 -11.97
N ASP A 135 -7.52 -4.88 -10.94
CA ASP A 135 -6.86 -6.19 -11.01
C ASP A 135 -7.59 -7.19 -11.94
N ASN A 136 -8.87 -6.92 -12.26
CA ASN A 136 -9.58 -7.69 -13.29
C ASN A 136 -9.01 -7.47 -14.70
N ILE A 137 -8.33 -6.35 -14.94
CA ILE A 137 -7.62 -6.07 -16.18
C ILE A 137 -6.16 -6.50 -15.96
N PRO A 138 -5.67 -7.50 -16.70
CA PRO A 138 -4.33 -8.05 -16.50
C PRO A 138 -3.23 -6.98 -16.49
N GLY A 139 -2.46 -6.92 -15.42
CA GLY A 139 -1.34 -6.00 -15.24
C GLY A 139 -1.69 -4.58 -14.82
N MET A 140 -2.95 -4.13 -14.94
CA MET A 140 -3.32 -2.73 -14.71
C MET A 140 -3.08 -2.29 -13.26
N ALA A 141 -3.46 -3.12 -12.29
CA ALA A 141 -3.23 -2.84 -10.88
C ALA A 141 -1.74 -2.67 -10.55
N GLY A 142 -0.88 -3.56 -11.10
CA GLY A 142 0.57 -3.47 -10.89
C GLY A 142 1.20 -2.21 -11.48
N HIS A 143 0.80 -1.81 -12.68
CA HIS A 143 1.28 -0.57 -13.30
C HIS A 143 0.84 0.67 -12.52
N LEU A 144 -0.44 0.71 -12.10
CA LEU A 144 -0.94 1.80 -11.28
C LEU A 144 -0.15 1.94 -9.98
N LEU A 145 0.10 0.82 -9.29
CA LEU A 145 0.89 0.80 -8.06
C LEU A 145 2.31 1.31 -8.28
N ALA A 146 2.97 0.87 -9.37
CA ALA A 146 4.33 1.32 -9.69
C ALA A 146 4.38 2.82 -9.95
N VAL A 147 3.46 3.33 -10.74
CA VAL A 147 3.35 4.78 -11.00
C VAL A 147 3.06 5.52 -9.70
N SER A 148 2.11 5.06 -8.88
CA SER A 148 1.75 5.70 -7.61
C SER A 148 2.94 5.77 -6.65
N PHE A 149 3.65 4.66 -6.43
CA PHE A 149 4.83 4.66 -5.55
C PHE A 149 6.00 5.45 -6.12
N SER A 150 6.18 5.46 -7.44
CA SER A 150 7.20 6.29 -8.09
C SER A 150 6.91 7.78 -7.91
N LEU A 151 5.66 8.20 -8.11
CA LEU A 151 5.25 9.59 -7.90
C LEU A 151 5.36 9.99 -6.43
N LEU A 152 4.96 9.14 -5.49
CA LEU A 152 5.12 9.38 -4.06
C LEU A 152 6.60 9.51 -3.67
N LEU A 153 7.46 8.65 -4.21
CA LEU A 153 8.90 8.72 -3.97
C LEU A 153 9.50 10.02 -4.53
N LEU A 154 9.17 10.37 -5.76
CA LEU A 154 9.61 11.62 -6.38
C LEU A 154 9.11 12.83 -5.58
N ALA A 155 7.85 12.84 -5.19
CA ALA A 155 7.27 13.90 -4.38
C ALA A 155 8.01 14.06 -3.04
N THR A 156 8.40 12.96 -2.36
CA THR A 156 9.19 13.05 -1.12
C THR A 156 10.59 13.58 -1.33
N VAL A 157 11.23 13.23 -2.46
CA VAL A 157 12.59 13.70 -2.77
C VAL A 157 12.60 15.18 -3.15
N PHE A 158 11.63 15.61 -3.97
CA PHE A 158 11.60 16.99 -4.48
C PHE A 158 10.90 17.99 -3.57
N SER A 159 10.11 17.52 -2.58
CA SER A 159 9.42 18.44 -1.65
C SER A 159 10.36 19.24 -0.74
N GLY A 160 11.63 18.84 -0.62
CA GLY A 160 12.56 19.42 0.35
C GLY A 160 12.15 19.25 1.81
N GLN A 161 11.09 18.50 2.08
CA GLN A 161 10.60 18.21 3.42
C GLN A 161 11.17 16.88 3.92
N ASP A 162 11.47 16.81 5.21
CA ASP A 162 11.91 15.56 5.83
C ASP A 162 10.69 14.64 6.08
N LEU A 163 10.38 13.79 5.11
CA LEU A 163 9.26 12.84 5.12
C LEU A 163 9.77 11.39 5.13
N PRO A 164 10.46 10.96 6.20
CA PRO A 164 11.12 9.65 6.23
C PRO A 164 10.14 8.49 6.07
N ASP A 165 8.93 8.61 6.60
CA ASP A 165 7.92 7.56 6.51
C ASP A 165 7.39 7.37 5.08
N ALA A 166 7.05 8.47 4.40
CA ALA A 166 6.56 8.41 3.03
C ALA A 166 7.65 7.91 2.07
N PHE A 167 8.90 8.35 2.28
CA PHE A 167 10.07 7.85 1.54
C PHE A 167 10.28 6.35 1.75
N PHE A 168 10.31 5.89 3.01
CA PHE A 168 10.46 4.48 3.37
C PHE A 168 9.37 3.62 2.73
N MET A 169 8.10 4.01 2.89
CA MET A 169 6.96 3.26 2.37
C MET A 169 6.97 3.20 0.84
N SER A 170 7.31 4.29 0.17
CA SER A 170 7.38 4.34 -1.29
C SER A 170 8.52 3.49 -1.85
N LEU A 171 9.70 3.56 -1.24
CA LEU A 171 10.86 2.75 -1.62
C LEU A 171 10.61 1.26 -1.44
N CYS A 172 10.07 0.87 -0.28
CA CYS A 172 9.66 -0.51 -0.03
C CYS A 172 8.59 -0.97 -1.02
N GLY A 173 7.60 -0.11 -1.33
CA GLY A 173 6.56 -0.39 -2.30
C GLY A 173 7.12 -0.79 -3.65
N LEU A 174 8.02 0.01 -4.19
CA LEU A 174 8.69 -0.28 -5.46
C LEU A 174 9.55 -1.54 -5.41
N ALA A 175 10.31 -1.74 -4.32
CA ALA A 175 11.16 -2.90 -4.17
C ALA A 175 10.35 -4.20 -4.15
N PHE A 176 9.27 -4.27 -3.37
CA PHE A 176 8.41 -5.45 -3.30
C PHE A 176 7.59 -5.68 -4.57
N LEU A 177 7.15 -4.63 -5.25
CA LEU A 177 6.55 -4.75 -6.58
C LEU A 177 7.55 -5.31 -7.61
N GLY A 178 8.80 -4.88 -7.56
CA GLY A 178 9.87 -5.42 -8.39
C GLY A 178 10.06 -6.93 -8.17
N VAL A 179 10.03 -7.40 -6.92
CA VAL A 179 10.06 -8.84 -6.58
C VAL A 179 8.84 -9.58 -7.13
N PHE A 180 7.66 -8.97 -7.00
CA PHE A 180 6.43 -9.55 -7.55
C PHE A 180 6.52 -9.74 -9.06
N TRP A 181 7.03 -8.75 -9.80
CA TRP A 181 7.15 -8.81 -11.26
C TRP A 181 8.27 -9.71 -11.75
N SER A 182 9.45 -9.66 -11.11
CA SER A 182 10.62 -10.42 -11.57
C SER A 182 10.40 -11.94 -11.64
N ARG A 183 9.42 -12.42 -10.86
CA ARG A 183 9.13 -13.85 -10.74
C ARG A 183 8.10 -14.38 -11.72
N HIS A 184 7.28 -13.55 -12.28
CA HIS A 184 6.10 -14.02 -12.99
C HIS A 184 6.26 -14.02 -14.50
N GLY A 185 7.39 -13.49 -15.04
CA GLY A 185 7.66 -13.47 -16.48
C GLY A 185 6.61 -12.76 -17.35
N HIS A 186 5.46 -12.47 -16.73
CA HIS A 186 4.32 -11.82 -17.33
C HIS A 186 3.80 -10.74 -16.40
N MET A 187 3.95 -9.50 -16.80
CA MET A 187 3.37 -8.29 -16.21
C MET A 187 1.83 -8.35 -16.07
N TYR A 188 1.22 -9.41 -16.60
CA TYR A 188 -0.22 -9.56 -16.81
C TYR A 188 -0.92 -10.45 -15.79
N ARG A 189 -0.25 -10.85 -14.70
CA ARG A 189 -0.91 -11.72 -13.73
C ARG A 189 -1.72 -10.91 -12.71
N ARG A 190 -2.92 -11.40 -12.40
CA ARG A 190 -3.77 -10.83 -11.34
C ARG A 190 -3.10 -10.99 -9.97
N MET A 191 -3.21 -9.97 -9.14
CA MET A 191 -2.71 -10.00 -7.75
C MET A 191 -3.62 -10.81 -6.84
N GLY A 192 -4.92 -10.79 -7.11
CA GLY A 192 -5.95 -11.38 -6.27
C GLY A 192 -6.47 -10.42 -5.19
N GLU A 193 -7.61 -10.78 -4.59
CA GLU A 193 -8.36 -9.89 -3.69
C GLU A 193 -7.59 -9.51 -2.43
N SER A 194 -6.84 -10.46 -1.85
CA SER A 194 -6.04 -10.25 -0.65
C SER A 194 -4.92 -9.23 -0.88
N LEU A 195 -4.15 -9.43 -1.94
CA LEU A 195 -2.99 -8.59 -2.23
C LEU A 195 -3.41 -7.22 -2.76
N SER A 196 -4.47 -7.16 -3.58
CA SER A 196 -5.04 -5.89 -4.04
C SER A 196 -5.59 -5.06 -2.88
N ALA A 197 -6.22 -5.69 -1.88
CA ALA A 197 -6.67 -5.01 -0.68
C ALA A 197 -5.49 -4.48 0.15
N PHE A 198 -4.44 -5.28 0.33
CA PHE A 198 -3.21 -4.86 1.01
C PHE A 198 -2.59 -3.63 0.35
N TRP A 199 -2.33 -3.71 -0.94
CA TRP A 199 -1.70 -2.62 -1.70
C TRP A 199 -2.58 -1.37 -1.76
N GLY A 200 -3.90 -1.55 -1.85
CA GLY A 200 -4.85 -0.43 -1.87
C GLY A 200 -4.78 0.41 -0.61
N VAL A 201 -4.83 -0.21 0.57
CA VAL A 201 -4.69 0.50 1.85
C VAL A 201 -3.28 1.08 2.01
N LEU A 202 -2.24 0.36 1.57
CA LEU A 202 -0.87 0.82 1.68
C LEU A 202 -0.63 2.10 0.87
N VAL A 203 -1.02 2.13 -0.41
CA VAL A 203 -0.89 3.32 -1.27
C VAL A 203 -1.73 4.48 -0.74
N ALA A 204 -2.99 4.22 -0.40
CA ALA A 204 -3.86 5.26 0.12
C ALA A 204 -3.31 5.84 1.43
N GLY A 205 -2.87 4.99 2.37
CA GLY A 205 -2.28 5.43 3.62
C GLY A 205 -0.98 6.22 3.44
N THR A 206 -0.12 5.77 2.52
CA THR A 206 1.13 6.48 2.20
C THR A 206 0.86 7.84 1.55
N SER A 207 -0.14 7.92 0.66
CA SER A 207 -0.52 9.19 0.02
C SER A 207 -1.06 10.21 1.02
N VAL A 208 -1.81 9.75 2.05
CA VAL A 208 -2.27 10.63 3.15
C VAL A 208 -1.09 11.23 3.90
N LEU A 209 0.01 10.50 4.11
CA LEU A 209 1.21 11.06 4.73
C LEU A 209 1.80 12.23 3.93
N GLY A 210 1.83 12.09 2.62
CA GLY A 210 2.29 13.16 1.72
C GLY A 210 1.40 14.39 1.77
N VAL A 211 0.09 14.19 1.66
CA VAL A 211 -0.91 15.29 1.66
C VAL A 211 -0.95 15.97 3.03
N SER A 212 -0.94 15.22 4.13
CA SER A 212 -1.01 15.78 5.48
C SER A 212 0.19 16.63 5.87
N LYS A 213 1.33 16.48 5.17
CA LYS A 213 2.58 17.21 5.41
C LYS A 213 2.92 18.26 4.32
N GLY A 214 1.97 18.58 3.45
CA GLY A 214 2.12 19.68 2.50
C GLY A 214 2.82 19.35 1.19
N ILE A 215 2.87 18.07 0.79
CA ILE A 215 3.25 17.74 -0.59
C ILE A 215 2.08 18.16 -1.47
N THR A 216 2.15 19.36 -1.98
CA THR A 216 1.18 19.86 -2.96
C THR A 216 1.55 19.33 -4.33
N PHE A 217 0.58 18.71 -5.01
CA PHE A 217 0.64 18.47 -6.46
C PHE A 217 0.62 19.76 -7.28
N SER A 218 0.71 20.93 -6.64
CA SER A 218 0.69 22.25 -7.30
C SER A 218 2.00 22.62 -8.03
N THR A 219 3.00 21.74 -8.02
CA THR A 219 4.28 21.97 -8.70
C THR A 219 4.50 21.07 -9.92
N LEU A 220 3.49 20.35 -10.37
CA LEU A 220 3.42 19.68 -11.67
C LEU A 220 2.48 20.42 -12.59
#